data_9d78f9f4bb10badf7c071c9e994c826e
#
_entry.id   9d78f9f4bb10badf7c071c9e994c826e
#
_cell.length_a   1.000
_cell.length_b   1.000
_cell.length_c   1.000
_cell.angle_alpha   90.00
_cell.angle_beta   90.00
_cell.angle_gamma   90.00
#
_symmetry.space_group_name_H-M   'P 1'
#
loop_
_entity.id
_entity.type
_entity.pdbx_description
1 polymer ?
#
loop_
_entity_poly.entity_id
_entity_poly.type
_entity_poly.pdbx_seq_one_letter_code
_entity_poly.pdbx_strand_id
1 'polypeptide(L)'
;RVAIARALARQPKILIADEPTGNLDPKHSWDIIRLLEKINDYGTTVVLTTHNVEIVNRLKRRVITLSHGKITHDQSQGEYRQ
;
A
#
# COMPACT_ATOMS: atom_id res chain seq x y z
N ARG A 1 0.76 2.67 13.28
CA ARG A 1 -0.52 3.43 13.35
C ARG A 1 -0.30 4.89 13.70
N VAL A 2 0.53 5.18 14.68
CA VAL A 2 0.79 6.56 15.08
C VAL A 2 1.38 7.37 13.91
N ALA A 3 2.29 6.78 13.14
CA ALA A 3 2.89 7.44 11.99
C ALA A 3 1.85 7.74 10.90
N ILE A 4 0.91 6.82 10.66
CA ILE A 4 -0.18 7.01 9.69
C ILE A 4 -1.12 8.11 10.16
N ALA A 5 -1.49 8.11 11.45
CA ALA A 5 -2.37 9.14 12.01
C ALA A 5 -1.73 10.54 11.92
N ARG A 6 -0.43 10.65 12.15
CA ARG A 6 0.29 11.91 11.99
C ARG A 6 0.28 12.39 10.54
N ALA A 7 0.50 11.48 9.61
CA ALA A 7 0.45 11.79 8.19
C ALA A 7 -0.93 12.29 7.79
N LEU A 8 -1.99 11.63 8.26
CA LEU A 8 -3.36 12.01 7.98
C LEU A 8 -3.68 13.41 8.54
N ALA A 9 -3.22 13.71 9.76
CA ALA A 9 -3.45 15.02 10.39
C ALA A 9 -2.83 16.17 9.58
N ARG A 10 -1.74 15.91 8.86
CA ARG A 10 -1.08 16.89 7.99
C ARG A 10 -1.74 17.01 6.62
N GLN A 11 -2.69 16.15 6.29
CA GLN A 11 -3.36 16.09 4.99
C GLN A 11 -2.36 16.12 3.82
N PRO A 12 -1.43 15.16 3.75
CA PRO A 12 -0.43 15.15 2.69
C PRO A 12 -1.07 14.84 1.34
N LYS A 13 -0.44 15.28 0.25
CA LYS A 13 -0.85 14.90 -1.10
C LYS A 13 -0.42 13.49 -1.44
N ILE A 14 0.70 13.05 -0.90
CA ILE A 14 1.27 11.72 -1.12
C ILE A 14 1.64 11.12 0.22
N LEU A 15 1.24 9.88 0.43
CA LEU A 15 1.61 9.10 1.60
C LEU A 15 2.34 7.85 1.14
N ILE A 16 3.53 7.63 1.69
CA ILE A 16 4.32 6.43 1.40
C ILE A 16 4.27 5.51 2.61
N ALA A 17 3.81 4.29 2.40
CA ALA A 17 3.74 3.26 3.42
C ALA A 17 4.64 2.09 3.01
N ASP A 18 5.72 1.88 3.77
CA ASP A 18 6.72 0.86 3.49
C ASP A 18 6.49 -0.35 4.40
N GLU A 19 6.06 -1.46 3.80
CA GLU A 19 5.74 -2.70 4.52
C GLU A 19 4.92 -2.46 5.80
N PRO A 20 3.79 -1.71 5.72
CA PRO A 20 3.10 -1.28 6.94
C PRO A 20 2.46 -2.41 7.73
N THR A 21 2.36 -3.60 7.15
CA THR A 21 1.73 -4.76 7.78
C THR A 21 2.73 -5.87 8.12
N GLY A 22 4.04 -5.62 7.99
CA GLY A 22 5.07 -6.65 8.05
C GLY A 22 5.12 -7.45 9.35
N ASN A 23 4.75 -6.85 10.49
CA ASN A 23 4.80 -7.50 11.81
C ASN A 23 3.42 -7.70 12.43
N LEU A 24 2.36 -7.59 11.62
CA LEU A 24 0.99 -7.68 12.11
C LEU A 24 0.35 -9.01 11.70
N ASP A 25 -0.60 -9.47 12.52
CA ASP A 25 -1.45 -10.60 12.15
C ASP A 25 -2.42 -10.21 11.02
N PRO A 26 -3.11 -11.17 10.39
CA PRO A 26 -4.00 -10.87 9.27
C PRO A 26 -5.09 -9.86 9.58
N LYS A 27 -5.69 -9.93 10.75
CA LYS A 27 -6.77 -9.00 11.13
C LYS A 27 -6.26 -7.56 11.22
N HIS A 28 -5.15 -7.34 11.95
CA HIS A 28 -4.56 -6.02 12.10
C HIS A 28 -3.98 -5.51 10.78
N SER A 29 -3.44 -6.42 9.97
CA SER A 29 -2.96 -6.07 8.62
C SER A 29 -4.06 -5.47 7.77
N TRP A 30 -5.25 -6.10 7.74
CA TRP A 30 -6.38 -5.58 6.97
C TRP A 30 -6.93 -4.27 7.54
N ASP A 31 -6.88 -4.08 8.85
CA ASP A 31 -7.26 -2.79 9.45
C ASP A 31 -6.38 -1.65 8.93
N ILE A 32 -5.08 -1.88 8.83
CA ILE A 32 -4.14 -0.89 8.29
C ILE A 32 -4.41 -0.64 6.80
N ILE A 33 -4.62 -1.68 6.02
CA ILE A 33 -4.91 -1.55 4.58
C ILE A 33 -6.20 -0.77 4.35
N ARG A 34 -7.26 -1.04 5.12
CA ARG A 34 -8.51 -0.30 5.02
C ARG A 34 -8.34 1.17 5.36
N LEU A 35 -7.50 1.48 6.37
CA LEU A 35 -7.18 2.85 6.71
C LEU A 35 -6.49 3.56 5.54
N LEU A 36 -5.53 2.90 4.90
CA LEU A 36 -4.85 3.45 3.73
C LEU A 36 -5.80 3.68 2.56
N GLU A 37 -6.75 2.77 2.34
CA GLU A 37 -7.77 2.96 1.31
C GLU A 37 -8.65 4.19 1.60
N LYS A 38 -9.05 4.39 2.85
CA LYS A 38 -9.80 5.58 3.25
C LYS A 38 -9.03 6.86 2.99
N ILE A 39 -7.76 6.88 3.33
CA ILE A 39 -6.89 8.04 3.09
C ILE A 39 -6.83 8.33 1.59
N ASN A 40 -6.72 7.31 0.76
CA ASN A 40 -6.75 7.45 -0.69
C ASN A 40 -8.09 8.00 -1.18
N ASP A 41 -9.19 7.52 -0.63
CA ASP A 41 -10.53 7.98 -1.01
C ASP A 41 -10.74 9.47 -0.71
N TYR A 42 -10.06 10.01 0.28
CA TYR A 42 -10.10 11.44 0.60
C TYR A 42 -9.18 12.31 -0.27
N GLY A 43 -8.54 11.71 -1.27
CA GLY A 43 -7.75 12.46 -2.24
C GLY A 43 -6.24 12.38 -2.09
N THR A 44 -5.75 11.64 -1.10
CA THR A 44 -4.30 11.43 -0.94
C THR A 44 -3.85 10.28 -1.83
N THR A 45 -2.79 10.48 -2.60
CA THR A 45 -2.14 9.40 -3.32
C THR A 45 -1.35 8.54 -2.33
N VAL A 46 -1.65 7.25 -2.29
CA VAL A 46 -0.97 6.31 -1.39
C VAL A 46 -0.04 5.41 -2.20
N VAL A 47 1.23 5.38 -1.81
CA VAL A 47 2.22 4.46 -2.37
C VAL A 47 2.51 3.42 -1.30
N LEU A 48 2.18 2.17 -1.59
CA LEU A 48 2.35 1.06 -0.67
C LEU A 48 3.41 0.11 -1.21
N THR A 49 4.45 -0.15 -0.42
CA THR A 49 5.42 -1.19 -0.74
C THR A 49 5.14 -2.42 0.09
N THR A 50 5.08 -3.58 -0.54
CA THR A 50 4.78 -4.83 0.17
C THR A 50 5.25 -6.06 -0.60
N HIS A 51 5.57 -7.12 0.12
CA HIS A 51 5.79 -8.46 -0.41
C HIS A 51 4.58 -9.38 -0.19
N ASN A 52 3.49 -8.87 0.37
CA ASN A 52 2.31 -9.68 0.67
C ASN A 52 1.46 -9.89 -0.57
N VAL A 53 1.51 -11.10 -1.11
CA VAL A 53 0.80 -11.49 -2.34
C VAL A 53 -0.72 -11.31 -2.19
N GLU A 54 -1.27 -11.70 -1.06
CA GLU A 54 -2.72 -11.62 -0.83
C GLU A 54 -3.22 -10.19 -0.85
N ILE A 55 -2.49 -9.28 -0.21
CA ILE A 55 -2.86 -7.86 -0.19
C ILE A 55 -2.86 -7.29 -1.61
N VAL A 56 -1.80 -7.53 -2.37
CA VAL A 56 -1.68 -7.04 -3.74
C VAL A 56 -2.82 -7.55 -4.60
N ASN A 57 -3.11 -8.85 -4.54
CA ASN A 57 -4.12 -9.47 -5.39
C ASN A 57 -5.54 -9.04 -5.03
N ARG A 58 -5.82 -8.78 -3.75
CA ARG A 58 -7.16 -8.35 -3.32
C ARG A 58 -7.45 -6.89 -3.59
N LEU A 59 -6.46 -6.01 -3.46
CA LEU A 59 -6.65 -4.58 -3.69
C LEU A 59 -6.93 -4.25 -5.14
N LYS A 60 -6.35 -4.98 -6.08
CA LYS A 60 -6.50 -4.77 -7.53
C LYS A 60 -6.21 -3.33 -7.95
N ARG A 61 -5.23 -2.73 -7.32
CA ARG A 61 -4.74 -1.40 -7.64
C ARG A 61 -3.59 -1.51 -8.63
N ARG A 62 -3.07 -0.38 -9.08
CA ARG A 62 -1.89 -0.36 -9.94
C ARG A 62 -0.71 -1.01 -9.21
N VAL A 63 -0.07 -1.96 -9.85
CA VAL A 63 1.07 -2.69 -9.31
C VAL A 63 2.30 -2.43 -10.17
N ILE A 64 3.36 -1.96 -9.55
CA ILE A 64 4.66 -1.80 -10.19
C ILE A 64 5.60 -2.80 -9.55
N THR A 65 6.12 -3.72 -10.34
CA THR A 65 7.04 -4.75 -9.87
C THR A 65 8.48 -4.31 -10.15
N LEU A 66 9.30 -4.33 -9.09
CA LEU A 66 10.71 -3.98 -9.18
C LEU A 66 11.57 -5.24 -9.01
N SER A 67 12.59 -5.38 -9.84
CA SER A 67 13.59 -6.43 -9.71
C SER A 67 14.96 -5.85 -10.05
N HIS A 68 15.92 -6.05 -9.14
CA HIS A 68 17.29 -5.54 -9.30
C HIS A 68 17.34 -4.05 -9.65
N GLY A 69 16.47 -3.26 -9.00
CA GLY A 69 16.39 -1.82 -9.21
C GLY A 69 15.72 -1.37 -10.50
N LYS A 70 15.10 -2.29 -11.23
CA LYS A 70 14.40 -1.98 -12.48
C LYS A 70 12.93 -2.35 -12.42
N ILE A 71 12.10 -1.58 -13.11
CA ILE A 71 10.68 -1.90 -13.27
C ILE A 71 10.55 -3.03 -14.28
N THR A 72 9.98 -4.15 -13.85
CA THR A 72 9.76 -5.31 -14.74
C THR A 72 8.29 -5.42 -15.18
N HIS A 73 7.36 -4.97 -14.37
CA HIS A 73 5.93 -4.98 -14.69
C HIS A 73 5.27 -3.71 -14.14
N ASP A 74 4.28 -3.22 -14.85
CA ASP A 74 3.43 -2.11 -14.43
C ASP A 74 2.02 -2.40 -14.93
N GLN A 75 1.10 -2.71 -14.02
CA GLN A 75 -0.27 -3.10 -14.35
C GLN A 75 -1.26 -2.20 -13.63
N SER A 76 -2.25 -1.68 -14.35
CA SER A 76 -3.23 -0.76 -13.79
C SER A 76 -4.16 -1.41 -12.76
N GLN A 77 -4.49 -2.70 -12.95
CA GLN A 77 -5.19 -3.53 -11.97
C GLN A 77 -4.42 -4.83 -11.88
N GLY A 78 -3.33 -4.79 -11.13
CA GLY A 78 -2.33 -5.82 -11.20
C GLY A 78 -2.49 -6.92 -10.19
N GLU A 79 -1.72 -7.96 -10.44
CA GLU A 79 -1.48 -9.08 -9.56
C GLU A 79 -0.01 -9.07 -9.16
N TYR A 80 0.29 -9.75 -8.05
CA TYR A 80 1.67 -9.89 -7.61
C TYR A 80 2.46 -10.71 -8.64
N ARG A 81 3.58 -10.17 -9.06
CA ARG A 81 4.52 -10.86 -9.96
C ARG A 81 5.93 -10.76 -9.41
N GLN A 82 6.67 -11.84 -9.58
CA GLN A 82 8.07 -11.90 -9.17
C GLN A 82 9.00 -11.59 -10.32
#